data_c85596bbdde083fee69aa53e3147c0a4
#
_entry.id   c85596bbdde083fee69aa53e3147c0a4
#
_cell.length_a   1.000
_cell.length_b   1.000
_cell.length_c   1.000
_cell.angle_alpha   90.00
_cell.angle_beta   90.00
_cell.angle_gamma   90.00
#
_symmetry.space_group_name_H-M   'P 1'
#
loop_
_entity.id
_entity.type
_entity.pdbx_description
1 polymer ?
#
loop_
_entity_poly.entity_id
_entity_poly.type
_entity_poly.pdbx_seq_one_letter_code
_entity_poly.pdbx_strand_id
1 'polypeptide(L)'
;VVQNGFGALPVQRVSKEEGVTIIRKAYDGGMRFFDTARAYSDSEEKLGEALHIYPRSSYYIATKTMATTPEEFWKQLDASLSLLKTDYVDIYQFHCASQVYAPNDGTGMYECMLEAKKQGKIKHIGITAHQLQVALDAVDSKLYETIQFPFSYLSSDKELELVQKSQKAHMGFIAMKGLAGGLINQSKPAMAYMSQFDNVL
;
A
#
# COMPACT_ATOMS: atom_id res chain seq x y z
N VAL A 1 1.49 -12.49 7.23
CA VAL A 1 2.40 -11.81 6.28
C VAL A 1 3.72 -11.62 6.98
N VAL A 2 4.85 -11.84 6.29
CA VAL A 2 6.17 -11.52 6.83
C VAL A 2 6.24 -10.00 7.01
N GLN A 3 6.77 -9.53 8.15
CA GLN A 3 6.82 -8.10 8.50
C GLN A 3 7.83 -7.29 7.66
N ASN A 4 7.83 -7.48 6.35
CA ASN A 4 8.58 -6.66 5.40
C ASN A 4 7.90 -6.66 4.04
N GLY A 5 7.96 -5.53 3.36
CA GLY A 5 7.36 -5.33 2.06
C GLY A 5 8.34 -4.73 1.05
N PHE A 6 8.10 -5.01 -0.22
CA PHE A 6 8.82 -4.43 -1.34
C PHE A 6 8.07 -3.20 -1.85
N GLY A 7 8.61 -2.00 -1.59
CA GLY A 7 8.09 -0.76 -2.15
C GLY A 7 8.56 -0.57 -3.59
N ALA A 8 7.65 -0.67 -4.55
CA ALA A 8 7.98 -0.68 -5.98
C ALA A 8 8.11 0.72 -6.61
N LEU A 9 8.04 1.83 -5.86
CA LEU A 9 8.29 3.17 -6.41
C LEU A 9 9.66 3.29 -7.11
N PRO A 10 10.78 2.75 -6.57
CA PRO A 10 12.08 2.90 -7.22
C PRO A 10 12.22 2.17 -8.55
N VAL A 11 11.45 1.10 -8.82
CA VAL A 11 11.61 0.34 -10.06
C VAL A 11 11.19 1.11 -11.32
N GLN A 12 10.44 2.20 -11.17
CA GLN A 12 10.14 3.11 -12.29
C GLN A 12 11.39 3.82 -12.87
N ARG A 13 12.54 3.77 -12.15
CA ARG A 13 13.78 4.46 -12.54
C ARG A 13 14.75 3.58 -13.33
N VAL A 14 14.43 2.33 -13.54
CA VAL A 14 15.26 1.35 -14.27
C VAL A 14 14.53 0.84 -15.49
N SER A 15 15.20 0.10 -16.36
CA SER A 15 14.55 -0.54 -17.52
C SER A 15 13.49 -1.56 -17.08
N LYS A 16 12.61 -1.96 -18.00
CA LYS A 16 11.60 -2.99 -17.72
C LYS A 16 12.26 -4.31 -17.33
N GLU A 17 13.28 -4.73 -18.06
CA GLU A 17 14.01 -5.98 -17.83
C GLU A 17 14.72 -5.99 -16.47
N GLU A 18 15.35 -4.88 -16.13
CA GLU A 18 16.02 -4.74 -14.82
C GLU A 18 14.99 -4.72 -13.67
N GLY A 19 13.89 -3.98 -13.82
CA GLY A 19 12.80 -3.93 -12.83
C GLY A 19 12.20 -5.32 -12.58
N VAL A 20 11.90 -6.06 -13.64
CA VAL A 20 11.41 -7.45 -13.56
C VAL A 20 12.42 -8.35 -12.84
N THR A 21 13.70 -8.21 -13.15
CA THR A 21 14.77 -8.98 -12.50
C THR A 21 14.87 -8.69 -11.00
N ILE A 22 14.80 -7.43 -10.62
CA ILE A 22 14.83 -6.98 -9.20
C ILE A 22 13.64 -7.56 -8.44
N ILE A 23 12.43 -7.47 -9.01
CA ILE A 23 11.21 -7.96 -8.36
C ILE A 23 11.26 -9.48 -8.18
N ARG A 24 11.69 -10.24 -9.20
CA ARG A 24 11.85 -11.70 -9.10
C ARG A 24 12.87 -12.08 -8.03
N LYS A 25 14.02 -11.41 -7.98
CA LYS A 25 15.02 -11.62 -6.91
C LYS A 25 14.44 -11.35 -5.52
N ALA A 26 13.63 -10.33 -5.37
CA ALA A 26 12.95 -10.04 -4.10
C ALA A 26 11.98 -11.17 -3.72
N TYR A 27 11.16 -11.64 -4.66
CA TYR A 27 10.26 -12.76 -4.43
C TYR A 27 11.02 -14.05 -4.07
N ASP A 28 12.06 -14.41 -4.83
CA ASP A 28 12.88 -15.59 -4.60
C ASP A 28 13.63 -15.50 -3.26
N GLY A 29 13.98 -14.28 -2.83
CA GLY A 29 14.55 -13.98 -1.51
C GLY A 29 13.55 -14.02 -0.35
N GLY A 30 12.28 -14.37 -0.61
CA GLY A 30 11.26 -14.54 0.43
C GLY A 30 10.31 -13.36 0.60
N MET A 31 10.46 -12.27 -0.18
CA MET A 31 9.50 -11.18 -0.15
C MET A 31 8.13 -11.64 -0.64
N ARG A 32 7.07 -11.29 0.07
CA ARG A 32 5.70 -11.72 -0.25
C ARG A 32 4.69 -10.60 -0.33
N PHE A 33 5.03 -9.40 0.10
CA PHE A 33 4.20 -8.21 0.01
C PHE A 33 4.84 -7.19 -0.94
N PHE A 34 4.09 -6.76 -1.95
CA PHE A 34 4.53 -5.81 -2.98
C PHE A 34 3.59 -4.61 -3.01
N ASP A 35 4.14 -3.43 -2.74
CA ASP A 35 3.40 -2.17 -2.71
C ASP A 35 3.75 -1.32 -3.93
N THR A 36 2.75 -0.94 -4.70
CA THR A 36 2.86 -0.07 -5.87
C THR A 36 1.75 0.99 -5.88
N ALA A 37 1.59 1.72 -6.97
CA ALA A 37 0.50 2.67 -7.18
C ALA A 37 0.28 2.94 -8.66
N ARG A 38 -0.95 3.29 -9.04
CA ARG A 38 -1.27 3.78 -10.40
C ARG A 38 -0.39 4.96 -10.81
N ALA A 39 -0.02 5.81 -9.85
CA ALA A 39 0.83 6.98 -10.07
C ALA A 39 2.32 6.67 -10.27
N TYR A 40 2.77 5.42 -10.11
CA TYR A 40 4.19 5.05 -10.24
C TYR A 40 4.54 4.60 -11.66
N SER A 41 4.25 5.43 -12.65
CA SER A 41 4.48 5.21 -14.09
C SER A 41 4.28 3.75 -14.55
N ASP A 42 5.33 3.00 -14.80
CA ASP A 42 5.33 1.62 -15.30
C ASP A 42 5.54 0.54 -14.20
N SER A 43 5.48 0.94 -12.93
CA SER A 43 5.74 0.03 -11.79
C SER A 43 4.74 -1.13 -11.73
N GLU A 44 3.44 -0.88 -12.00
CA GLU A 44 2.42 -1.93 -12.02
C GLU A 44 2.67 -2.93 -13.17
N GLU A 45 3.06 -2.44 -14.34
CA GLU A 45 3.40 -3.30 -15.48
C GLU A 45 4.60 -4.21 -15.16
N LYS A 46 5.67 -3.64 -14.56
CA LYS A 46 6.85 -4.41 -14.15
C LYS A 46 6.53 -5.45 -13.09
N LEU A 47 5.68 -5.12 -12.12
CA LEU A 47 5.20 -6.08 -11.12
C LEU A 47 4.40 -7.20 -11.77
N GLY A 48 3.45 -6.88 -12.65
CA GLY A 48 2.66 -7.87 -13.37
C GLY A 48 3.53 -8.80 -14.22
N GLU A 49 4.52 -8.24 -14.96
CA GLU A 49 5.45 -9.03 -15.76
C GLU A 49 6.37 -9.91 -14.91
N ALA A 50 6.75 -9.46 -13.72
CA ALA A 50 7.61 -10.22 -12.84
C ALA A 50 6.87 -11.35 -12.13
N LEU A 51 5.67 -11.06 -11.60
CA LEU A 51 5.00 -11.93 -10.63
C LEU A 51 4.00 -12.92 -11.25
N HIS A 52 3.49 -12.68 -12.48
CA HIS A 52 2.49 -13.57 -13.10
C HIS A 52 2.94 -15.02 -13.31
N ILE A 53 4.25 -15.29 -13.26
CA ILE A 53 4.80 -16.64 -13.38
C ILE A 53 4.69 -17.44 -12.06
N TYR A 54 4.43 -16.79 -10.96
CA TYR A 54 4.28 -17.41 -9.64
C TYR A 54 2.80 -17.59 -9.29
N PRO A 55 2.44 -18.56 -8.43
CA PRO A 55 1.05 -18.73 -7.99
C PRO A 55 0.54 -17.43 -7.33
N ARG A 56 -0.58 -16.89 -7.81
CA ARG A 56 -1.14 -15.62 -7.31
C ARG A 56 -1.40 -15.62 -5.80
N SER A 57 -1.75 -16.78 -5.24
CA SER A 57 -1.98 -16.96 -3.80
C SER A 57 -0.70 -16.93 -2.95
N SER A 58 0.48 -16.91 -3.57
CA SER A 58 1.76 -16.94 -2.86
C SER A 58 2.32 -15.56 -2.51
N TYR A 59 1.66 -14.48 -2.94
CA TYR A 59 2.07 -13.11 -2.66
C TYR A 59 0.86 -12.17 -2.55
N TYR A 60 1.10 -11.02 -1.94
CA TYR A 60 0.13 -9.96 -1.73
C TYR A 60 0.53 -8.72 -2.53
N ILE A 61 -0.45 -8.08 -3.14
CA ILE A 61 -0.28 -6.82 -3.87
C ILE A 61 -1.12 -5.73 -3.20
N ALA A 62 -0.47 -4.62 -2.87
CA ALA A 62 -1.13 -3.37 -2.57
C ALA A 62 -0.90 -2.39 -3.72
N THR A 63 -1.98 -1.78 -4.23
CA THR A 63 -1.88 -0.66 -5.16
C THR A 63 -2.83 0.47 -4.76
N LYS A 64 -2.77 1.60 -5.47
CA LYS A 64 -3.40 2.84 -5.02
C LYS A 64 -4.02 3.60 -6.18
N THR A 65 -5.14 4.28 -5.91
CA THR A 65 -5.80 5.19 -6.85
C THR A 65 -5.66 6.64 -6.41
N MET A 66 -5.49 7.54 -7.37
CA MET A 66 -5.61 8.99 -7.19
C MET A 66 -6.93 9.53 -7.75
N ALA A 67 -7.87 8.65 -8.09
CA ALA A 67 -9.17 9.06 -8.58
C ALA A 67 -9.92 9.91 -7.54
N THR A 68 -10.64 10.89 -8.04
CA THR A 68 -11.52 11.79 -7.26
C THR A 68 -12.97 11.67 -7.67
N THR A 69 -13.27 10.87 -8.70
CA THR A 69 -14.61 10.56 -9.18
C THR A 69 -14.80 9.05 -9.33
N PRO A 70 -16.05 8.54 -9.20
CA PRO A 70 -16.35 7.13 -9.41
C PRO A 70 -15.92 6.61 -10.79
N GLU A 71 -16.10 7.40 -11.86
CA GLU A 71 -15.68 7.00 -13.20
C GLU A 71 -14.18 6.78 -13.31
N GLU A 72 -13.39 7.72 -12.79
CA GLU A 72 -11.93 7.59 -12.74
C GLU A 72 -11.48 6.42 -11.86
N PHE A 73 -12.18 6.18 -10.74
CA PHE A 73 -11.89 5.06 -9.85
C PHE A 73 -11.93 3.74 -10.60
N TRP A 74 -13.03 3.45 -11.30
CA TRP A 74 -13.19 2.21 -12.04
C TRP A 74 -12.17 2.10 -13.17
N LYS A 75 -11.94 3.16 -13.91
CA LYS A 75 -10.92 3.22 -14.96
C LYS A 75 -9.52 2.90 -14.41
N GLN A 76 -9.15 3.47 -13.27
CA GLN A 76 -7.85 3.24 -12.66
C GLN A 76 -7.73 1.82 -12.08
N LEU A 77 -8.78 1.30 -11.44
CA LEU A 77 -8.78 -0.06 -10.92
C LEU A 77 -8.63 -1.10 -12.04
N ASP A 78 -9.42 -0.98 -13.10
CA ASP A 78 -9.35 -1.91 -14.23
C ASP A 78 -8.00 -1.83 -14.96
N ALA A 79 -7.41 -0.64 -15.09
CA ALA A 79 -6.06 -0.47 -15.62
C ALA A 79 -5.01 -1.12 -14.71
N SER A 80 -5.12 -0.95 -13.39
CA SER A 80 -4.20 -1.59 -12.43
C SER A 80 -4.27 -3.12 -12.50
N LEU A 81 -5.47 -3.68 -12.52
CA LEU A 81 -5.66 -5.15 -12.65
C LEU A 81 -5.05 -5.68 -13.94
N SER A 82 -5.28 -4.99 -15.06
CA SER A 82 -4.73 -5.36 -16.37
C SER A 82 -3.20 -5.34 -16.37
N LEU A 83 -2.58 -4.26 -15.87
CA LEU A 83 -1.13 -4.11 -15.82
C LEU A 83 -0.46 -5.08 -14.85
N LEU A 84 -1.10 -5.34 -13.71
CA LEU A 84 -0.65 -6.31 -12.73
C LEU A 84 -0.91 -7.77 -13.15
N LYS A 85 -1.62 -8.00 -14.27
CA LYS A 85 -1.96 -9.32 -14.81
C LYS A 85 -2.67 -10.21 -13.78
N THR A 86 -3.66 -9.65 -13.08
CA THR A 86 -4.40 -10.34 -12.01
C THR A 86 -5.86 -9.90 -11.98
N ASP A 87 -6.73 -10.78 -11.51
CA ASP A 87 -8.17 -10.49 -11.36
C ASP A 87 -8.48 -9.73 -10.07
N TYR A 88 -7.54 -9.68 -9.12
CA TYR A 88 -7.72 -8.99 -7.85
C TYR A 88 -6.40 -8.44 -7.27
N VAL A 89 -6.52 -7.40 -6.45
CA VAL A 89 -5.44 -6.96 -5.55
C VAL A 89 -5.84 -7.20 -4.10
N ASP A 90 -4.84 -7.42 -3.24
CA ASP A 90 -5.11 -7.71 -1.84
C ASP A 90 -5.51 -6.44 -1.08
N ILE A 91 -4.83 -5.32 -1.35
CA ILE A 91 -5.15 -4.03 -0.76
C ILE A 91 -5.27 -2.98 -1.87
N TYR A 92 -6.40 -2.26 -1.89
CA TYR A 92 -6.57 -1.09 -2.75
C TYR A 92 -6.74 0.16 -1.90
N GLN A 93 -5.95 1.20 -2.17
CA GLN A 93 -5.82 2.33 -1.27
C GLN A 93 -6.13 3.66 -1.96
N PHE A 94 -6.77 4.58 -1.25
CA PHE A 94 -6.75 5.99 -1.63
C PHE A 94 -5.34 6.54 -1.45
N HIS A 95 -4.77 7.11 -2.52
CA HIS A 95 -3.37 7.52 -2.58
C HIS A 95 -3.18 8.96 -2.09
N CYS A 96 -2.29 9.16 -1.11
CA CYS A 96 -1.96 10.49 -0.57
C CYS A 96 -3.22 11.30 -0.24
N ALA A 97 -4.18 10.65 0.41
CA ALA A 97 -5.47 11.26 0.71
C ALA A 97 -5.31 12.53 1.56
N SER A 98 -6.02 13.58 1.17
CA SER A 98 -6.13 14.83 1.92
C SER A 98 -7.36 14.88 2.81
N GLN A 99 -8.23 13.88 2.71
CA GLN A 99 -9.45 13.71 3.51
C GLN A 99 -9.79 12.24 3.64
N VAL A 100 -10.65 11.91 4.59
CA VAL A 100 -11.24 10.57 4.73
C VAL A 100 -12.48 10.50 3.84
N TYR A 101 -12.52 9.51 2.93
CA TYR A 101 -13.73 9.19 2.19
C TYR A 101 -14.62 8.29 3.02
N ALA A 102 -15.90 8.59 3.11
CA ALA A 102 -16.88 7.89 3.95
C ALA A 102 -18.18 7.62 3.20
N PRO A 103 -19.00 6.65 3.65
CA PRO A 103 -20.30 6.42 3.06
C PRO A 103 -21.17 7.67 3.11
N ASN A 104 -21.83 7.97 1.97
CA ASN A 104 -22.73 9.13 1.82
C ASN A 104 -22.06 10.51 2.03
N ASP A 105 -20.74 10.61 1.80
CA ASP A 105 -20.01 11.89 1.84
C ASP A 105 -20.24 12.77 0.60
N GLY A 106 -21.05 12.32 -0.34
CA GLY A 106 -21.38 12.98 -1.60
C GLY A 106 -20.37 12.73 -2.73
N THR A 107 -19.23 12.08 -2.45
CA THR A 107 -18.23 11.76 -3.48
C THR A 107 -18.48 10.44 -4.18
N GLY A 108 -19.13 9.48 -3.52
CA GLY A 108 -19.34 8.12 -4.01
C GLY A 108 -18.06 7.26 -4.04
N MET A 109 -16.95 7.78 -3.57
CA MET A 109 -15.65 7.10 -3.68
C MET A 109 -15.54 5.90 -2.74
N TYR A 110 -16.06 6.01 -1.52
CA TYR A 110 -16.05 4.89 -0.58
C TYR A 110 -17.00 3.78 -1.02
N GLU A 111 -18.13 4.13 -1.61
CA GLU A 111 -19.08 3.20 -2.24
C GLU A 111 -18.43 2.41 -3.38
N CYS A 112 -17.56 3.04 -4.17
CA CYS A 112 -16.76 2.34 -5.19
C CYS A 112 -15.83 1.29 -4.57
N MET A 113 -15.18 1.59 -3.45
CA MET A 113 -14.35 0.60 -2.72
C MET A 113 -15.20 -0.59 -2.25
N LEU A 114 -16.37 -0.32 -1.67
CA LEU A 114 -17.27 -1.39 -1.20
C LEU A 114 -17.75 -2.27 -2.35
N GLU A 115 -18.13 -1.67 -3.48
CA GLU A 115 -18.57 -2.41 -4.65
C GLU A 115 -17.42 -3.21 -5.29
N ALA A 116 -16.22 -2.64 -5.38
CA ALA A 116 -15.03 -3.34 -5.86
C ALA A 116 -14.69 -4.56 -4.98
N LYS A 117 -14.84 -4.41 -3.66
CA LYS A 117 -14.68 -5.52 -2.70
C LYS A 117 -15.74 -6.60 -2.89
N LYS A 118 -17.00 -6.21 -3.07
CA LYS A 118 -18.12 -7.12 -3.34
C LYS A 118 -17.92 -7.89 -4.66
N GLN A 119 -17.38 -7.24 -5.69
CA GLN A 119 -17.01 -7.87 -6.97
C GLN A 119 -15.78 -8.77 -6.87
N GLY A 120 -15.07 -8.79 -5.75
CA GLY A 120 -13.85 -9.57 -5.55
C GLY A 120 -12.61 -8.98 -6.23
N LYS A 121 -12.69 -7.80 -6.81
CA LYS A 121 -11.56 -7.10 -7.45
C LYS A 121 -10.52 -6.60 -6.44
N ILE A 122 -10.96 -6.30 -5.22
CA ILE A 122 -10.11 -5.94 -4.09
C ILE A 122 -10.49 -6.75 -2.87
N LYS A 123 -9.53 -7.08 -1.98
CA LYS A 123 -9.83 -7.82 -0.75
C LYS A 123 -9.96 -6.91 0.46
N HIS A 124 -9.10 -5.90 0.57
CA HIS A 124 -9.06 -4.97 1.70
C HIS A 124 -9.04 -3.53 1.22
N ILE A 125 -9.74 -2.66 1.96
CA ILE A 125 -9.80 -1.23 1.70
C ILE A 125 -8.76 -0.52 2.56
N GLY A 126 -7.91 0.28 1.93
CA GLY A 126 -6.87 1.04 2.62
C GLY A 126 -6.87 2.53 2.25
N ILE A 127 -6.07 3.27 3.00
CA ILE A 127 -5.82 4.68 2.75
C ILE A 127 -4.36 5.00 3.00
N THR A 128 -3.78 5.90 2.22
CA THR A 128 -2.44 6.43 2.47
C THR A 128 -2.50 7.91 2.72
N ALA A 129 -1.75 8.41 3.68
CA ALA A 129 -1.71 9.81 4.03
C ALA A 129 -0.27 10.27 4.34
N HIS A 130 -0.03 11.56 4.15
CA HIS A 130 1.19 12.25 4.61
C HIS A 130 0.89 13.27 5.71
N GLN A 131 -0.38 13.63 5.88
CA GLN A 131 -0.83 14.50 6.95
C GLN A 131 -1.28 13.64 8.13
N LEU A 132 -0.69 13.88 9.30
CA LEU A 132 -0.97 13.08 10.50
C LEU A 132 -2.45 13.14 10.89
N GLN A 133 -3.09 14.32 10.76
CA GLN A 133 -4.50 14.46 11.10
C GLN A 133 -5.39 13.58 10.23
N VAL A 134 -5.16 13.53 8.92
CA VAL A 134 -5.91 12.65 7.99
C VAL A 134 -5.73 11.17 8.37
N ALA A 135 -4.52 10.79 8.77
CA ALA A 135 -4.25 9.42 9.21
C ALA A 135 -4.98 9.09 10.51
N LEU A 136 -5.01 10.01 11.48
CA LEU A 136 -5.76 9.85 12.73
C LEU A 136 -7.26 9.75 12.48
N ASP A 137 -7.81 10.64 11.63
CA ASP A 137 -9.21 10.64 11.24
C ASP A 137 -9.60 9.33 10.53
N ALA A 138 -8.70 8.79 9.70
CA ALA A 138 -8.91 7.50 9.04
C ALA A 138 -8.99 6.35 10.05
N VAL A 139 -8.15 6.33 11.07
CA VAL A 139 -8.22 5.33 12.15
C VAL A 139 -9.52 5.49 12.95
N ASP A 140 -9.92 6.71 13.28
CA ASP A 140 -11.12 6.99 14.06
C ASP A 140 -12.41 6.66 13.30
N SER A 141 -12.39 6.80 11.98
CA SER A 141 -13.54 6.46 11.13
C SER A 141 -13.91 4.98 11.18
N LYS A 142 -12.94 4.08 11.45
CA LYS A 142 -13.09 2.61 11.40
C LYS A 142 -13.55 2.07 10.03
N LEU A 143 -13.38 2.86 8.97
CA LEU A 143 -13.80 2.52 7.61
C LEU A 143 -12.73 1.75 6.83
N TYR A 144 -11.47 1.85 7.25
CA TYR A 144 -10.32 1.29 6.54
C TYR A 144 -9.72 0.11 7.30
N GLU A 145 -9.25 -0.87 6.56
CA GLU A 145 -8.58 -2.06 7.11
C GLU A 145 -7.06 -1.85 7.21
N THR A 146 -6.52 -0.91 6.39
CA THR A 146 -5.10 -0.55 6.45
C THR A 146 -4.90 0.96 6.34
N ILE A 147 -3.88 1.45 7.03
CA ILE A 147 -3.31 2.79 6.88
C ILE A 147 -1.86 2.69 6.43
N GLN A 148 -1.46 3.46 5.41
CA GLN A 148 -0.06 3.60 5.02
C GLN A 148 0.41 5.02 5.32
N PHE A 149 1.47 5.13 6.16
CA PHE A 149 1.99 6.40 6.63
C PHE A 149 3.52 6.34 6.77
N PRO A 150 4.25 7.47 6.64
CA PRO A 150 5.68 7.51 6.91
C PRO A 150 5.96 7.13 8.37
N PHE A 151 6.80 6.09 8.57
CA PHE A 151 7.20 5.68 9.91
C PHE A 151 8.60 5.06 9.90
N SER A 152 9.42 5.49 10.84
CA SER A 152 10.78 5.00 11.05
C SER A 152 11.19 5.26 12.50
N TYR A 153 12.37 4.85 12.93
CA TYR A 153 12.86 5.18 14.27
C TYR A 153 13.16 6.69 14.49
N LEU A 154 13.10 7.51 13.43
CA LEU A 154 13.21 8.97 13.51
C LEU A 154 11.82 9.65 13.65
N SER A 155 10.75 8.86 13.68
CA SER A 155 9.40 9.38 13.83
C SER A 155 9.17 9.96 15.22
N SER A 156 8.31 10.97 15.28
CA SER A 156 7.94 11.64 16.54
C SER A 156 7.00 10.78 17.38
N ASP A 157 6.82 11.16 18.65
CA ASP A 157 5.86 10.52 19.55
C ASP A 157 4.42 10.53 19.01
N LYS A 158 4.04 11.56 18.24
CA LYS A 158 2.71 11.64 17.62
C LYS A 158 2.51 10.59 16.53
N GLU A 159 3.55 10.30 15.75
CA GLU A 159 3.50 9.24 14.73
C GLU A 159 3.54 7.86 15.38
N LEU A 160 4.26 7.71 16.50
CA LEU A 160 4.22 6.50 17.31
C LEU A 160 2.81 6.28 17.91
N GLU A 161 2.15 7.35 18.38
CA GLU A 161 0.77 7.29 18.85
C GLU A 161 -0.18 6.80 17.74
N LEU A 162 0.00 7.24 16.50
CA LEU A 162 -0.79 6.76 15.35
C LEU A 162 -0.63 5.23 15.17
N VAL A 163 0.59 4.70 15.25
CA VAL A 163 0.86 3.26 15.16
C VAL A 163 0.11 2.50 16.27
N GLN A 164 0.21 2.99 17.51
CA GLN A 164 -0.47 2.37 18.65
C GLN A 164 -2.00 2.45 18.55
N LYS A 165 -2.51 3.57 18.02
CA LYS A 165 -3.95 3.78 17.81
C LYS A 165 -4.49 2.85 16.72
N SER A 166 -3.76 2.68 15.62
CA SER A 166 -4.13 1.73 14.56
C SER A 166 -4.12 0.29 15.08
N GLN A 167 -3.16 -0.08 15.93
CA GLN A 167 -3.12 -1.40 16.58
C GLN A 167 -4.37 -1.66 17.43
N LYS A 168 -4.75 -0.69 18.27
CA LYS A 168 -5.97 -0.77 19.10
C LYS A 168 -7.26 -0.87 18.26
N ALA A 169 -7.25 -0.27 17.07
CA ALA A 169 -8.35 -0.33 16.12
C ALA A 169 -8.34 -1.60 15.25
N HIS A 170 -7.38 -2.52 15.44
CA HIS A 170 -7.16 -3.70 14.60
C HIS A 170 -6.93 -3.37 13.11
N MET A 171 -6.34 -2.20 12.83
CA MET A 171 -6.00 -1.72 11.52
C MET A 171 -4.53 -2.06 11.21
N GLY A 172 -4.25 -2.66 10.06
CA GLY A 172 -2.89 -2.90 9.60
C GLY A 172 -2.18 -1.58 9.28
N PHE A 173 -0.93 -1.44 9.72
CA PHE A 173 -0.11 -0.27 9.46
C PHE A 173 1.00 -0.61 8.46
N ILE A 174 1.01 0.05 7.30
CA ILE A 174 2.06 -0.10 6.29
C ILE A 174 3.03 1.07 6.46
N ALA A 175 4.24 0.76 6.97
CA ALA A 175 5.27 1.78 7.18
C ALA A 175 5.95 2.12 5.86
N MET A 176 5.67 3.28 5.30
CA MET A 176 6.45 3.79 4.17
C MET A 176 7.63 4.62 4.65
N LYS A 177 8.69 4.68 3.83
CA LYS A 177 9.93 5.42 4.14
C LYS A 177 10.64 4.94 5.42
N GLY A 178 10.63 3.64 5.70
CA GLY A 178 11.25 3.04 6.88
C GLY A 178 12.74 3.37 7.06
N LEU A 179 13.43 3.80 6.00
CA LEU A 179 14.80 4.34 6.04
C LEU A 179 14.82 5.89 5.92
N ALA A 180 13.71 6.56 6.26
CA ALA A 180 13.57 8.03 6.25
C ALA A 180 14.04 8.69 4.93
N GLY A 181 13.73 8.06 3.77
CA GLY A 181 14.15 8.58 2.46
C GLY A 181 15.64 8.48 2.18
N GLY A 182 16.37 7.66 2.92
CA GLY A 182 17.82 7.47 2.78
C GLY A 182 18.65 8.18 3.86
N LEU A 183 18.02 8.89 4.80
CA LEU A 183 18.72 9.48 5.96
C LEU A 183 19.26 8.40 6.90
N ILE A 184 18.59 7.25 6.95
CA ILE A 184 19.01 6.10 7.73
C ILE A 184 19.81 5.16 6.83
N ASN A 185 21.10 5.03 7.09
CA ASN A 185 22.01 4.19 6.33
C ASN A 185 22.23 2.79 6.94
N GLN A 186 21.73 2.56 8.16
CA GLN A 186 21.81 1.27 8.83
C GLN A 186 20.45 0.58 8.82
N SER A 187 20.23 -0.28 7.83
CA SER A 187 18.93 -0.92 7.63
C SER A 187 18.57 -1.94 8.72
N LYS A 188 19.57 -2.71 9.24
CA LYS A 188 19.28 -3.73 10.25
C LYS A 188 18.64 -3.18 11.54
N PRO A 189 19.22 -2.18 12.23
CA PRO A 189 18.56 -1.61 13.42
C PRO A 189 17.25 -0.89 13.07
N ALA A 190 17.13 -0.27 11.89
CA ALA A 190 15.88 0.37 11.48
C ALA A 190 14.74 -0.66 11.33
N MET A 191 15.00 -1.78 10.66
CA MET A 191 14.02 -2.86 10.52
C MET A 191 13.72 -3.52 11.88
N ALA A 192 14.72 -3.75 12.72
CA ALA A 192 14.54 -4.29 14.07
C ALA A 192 13.68 -3.38 14.96
N TYR A 193 13.77 -2.05 14.80
CA TYR A 193 12.87 -1.13 15.49
C TYR A 193 11.42 -1.29 15.03
N MET A 194 11.18 -1.32 13.72
CA MET A 194 9.82 -1.45 13.19
C MET A 194 9.19 -2.80 13.50
N SER A 195 9.99 -3.88 13.56
CA SER A 195 9.49 -5.22 13.89
C SER A 195 9.04 -5.41 15.35
N GLN A 196 9.21 -4.40 16.20
CA GLN A 196 8.66 -4.41 17.57
C GLN A 196 7.15 -4.15 17.61
N PHE A 197 6.56 -3.71 16.51
CA PHE A 197 5.14 -3.37 16.41
C PHE A 197 4.41 -4.45 15.60
N ASP A 198 3.57 -5.25 16.24
CA ASP A 198 2.89 -6.41 15.64
C ASP A 198 1.98 -6.05 14.45
N ASN A 199 1.47 -4.83 14.41
CA ASN A 199 0.59 -4.33 13.34
C ASN A 199 1.34 -3.60 12.21
N VAL A 200 2.66 -3.48 12.26
CA VAL A 200 3.49 -2.77 11.27
C VAL A 200 4.09 -3.74 10.27
N LEU A 201 3.92 -3.39 8.98
CA LEU A 201 4.52 -4.06 7.83
C LEU A 201 5.48 -3.10 7.14
#